data_5d78b1790a3e25fc4861d3edbfc0be5a
#
_entry.id   5d78b1790a3e25fc4861d3edbfc0be5a
#
_cell.length_a   1.000
_cell.length_b   1.000
_cell.length_c   1.000
_cell.angle_alpha   90.00
_cell.angle_beta   90.00
_cell.angle_gamma   90.00
#
_symmetry.space_group_name_H-M   'P 1'
#
loop_
_entity.id
_entity.type
_entity.pdbx_description
1 polymer ?
#
loop_
_entity_poly.entity_id
_entity_poly.type
_entity_poly.pdbx_seq_one_letter_code
_entity_poly.pdbx_strand_id
1 'polypeptide(L)' 'ALEKYDKIIVRGKYVNLLINGVRVGDNRFTNDKVINQKLYRVYDEENNFIGLGKKNDLGFKIEKLLIT' A
#
# COMPACT_ATOMS: atom_id res chain seq x y z
N ALA A 1 17.89 -2.38 -2.64
CA ALA A 1 17.43 -1.54 -1.54
C ALA A 1 15.95 -1.76 -1.22
N LEU A 2 15.10 -1.94 -2.22
CA LEU A 2 13.67 -2.16 -1.96
C LEU A 2 13.36 -3.53 -1.38
N GLU A 3 14.25 -4.49 -1.53
CA GLU A 3 14.03 -5.84 -1.02
C GLU A 3 13.90 -5.90 0.50
N LYS A 4 14.39 -4.90 1.20
CA LYS A 4 14.27 -4.87 2.65
C LYS A 4 12.86 -4.54 3.15
N TYR A 5 11.98 -4.10 2.25
CA TYR A 5 10.59 -3.84 2.60
C TYR A 5 9.71 -5.03 2.21
N ASP A 6 8.78 -5.38 3.07
CA ASP A 6 7.85 -6.47 2.77
C ASP A 6 6.90 -6.06 1.66
N LYS A 7 6.45 -7.04 0.90
CA LYS A 7 5.51 -6.83 -0.21
C LYS A 7 4.09 -7.06 0.28
N ILE A 8 3.16 -6.20 -0.12
CA ILE A 8 1.73 -6.44 0.09
C ILE A 8 0.99 -6.26 -1.22
N ILE A 9 -0.11 -7.00 -1.36
CA ILE A 9 -0.98 -6.93 -2.52
C ILE A 9 -2.27 -6.23 -2.09
N VAL A 10 -2.59 -5.12 -2.74
CA VAL A 10 -3.77 -4.32 -2.43
C VAL A 10 -4.88 -4.67 -3.41
N ARG A 11 -6.11 -4.80 -2.90
CA ARG A 11 -7.27 -5.10 -3.74
C ARG A 11 -7.50 -3.97 -4.73
N GLY A 12 -7.91 -4.34 -5.95
CA GLY A 12 -8.03 -3.39 -7.06
C GLY A 12 -8.92 -2.20 -6.74
N LYS A 13 -10.00 -2.39 -5.99
CA LYS A 13 -10.91 -1.29 -5.67
C LYS A 13 -10.28 -0.23 -4.76
N TYR A 14 -9.20 -0.57 -4.08
CA TYR A 14 -8.50 0.39 -3.22
C TYR A 14 -7.30 1.03 -3.89
N VAL A 15 -6.82 0.46 -5.00
CA VAL A 15 -5.64 0.97 -5.69
C VAL A 15 -5.83 2.41 -6.15
N ASN A 16 -6.98 2.71 -6.76
CA ASN A 16 -7.27 4.07 -7.23
C ASN A 16 -7.30 5.07 -6.09
N LEU A 17 -7.83 4.67 -4.94
CA LEU A 17 -7.86 5.54 -3.77
C LEU A 17 -6.44 5.86 -3.30
N LEU A 18 -5.59 4.84 -3.24
CA LEU A 18 -4.21 5.05 -2.81
C LEU A 18 -3.42 5.90 -3.78
N ILE A 19 -3.61 5.69 -5.09
CA ILE A 19 -2.92 6.47 -6.13
C ILE A 19 -3.32 7.94 -6.02
N ASN A 20 -4.56 8.21 -5.68
CA ASN A 20 -5.06 9.58 -5.53
C ASN A 20 -4.71 10.22 -4.18
N GLY A 21 -3.95 9.52 -3.36
CA GLY A 21 -3.53 10.05 -2.06
C GLY A 21 -4.57 9.91 -0.96
N VAL A 22 -5.61 9.12 -1.20
CA VAL A 22 -6.65 8.89 -0.20
C VAL A 22 -6.16 7.87 0.83
N ARG A 23 -6.34 8.21 2.10
CA ARG A 23 -5.98 7.30 3.19
C ARG A 23 -7.07 6.23 3.33
N VAL A 24 -6.67 4.96 3.38
CA VAL A 24 -7.59 3.84 3.51
C VAL A 24 -7.58 3.35 4.95
N GLY A 25 -8.70 3.53 5.65
CA GLY A 25 -8.82 3.09 7.03
C GLY A 25 -9.38 1.68 7.20
N ASP A 26 -9.83 1.08 6.11
CA ASP A 26 -10.42 -0.26 6.13
C ASP A 26 -9.32 -1.31 6.01
N ASN A 27 -9.28 -2.26 6.96
CA ASN A 27 -8.26 -3.32 6.95
C ASN A 27 -8.45 -4.32 5.81
N ARG A 28 -9.54 -4.22 5.07
CA ARG A 28 -9.82 -5.15 3.96
C ARG A 28 -9.12 -4.76 2.66
N PHE A 29 -8.31 -3.71 2.69
CA PHE A 29 -7.61 -3.29 1.46
C PHE A 29 -6.56 -4.32 1.02
N THR A 30 -6.11 -5.18 1.90
CA THR A 30 -5.17 -6.24 1.57
C THR A 30 -5.44 -7.46 2.44
N ASN A 31 -5.05 -8.63 1.93
CA ASN A 31 -5.10 -9.88 2.70
C ASN A 31 -3.85 -10.07 3.56
N ASP A 32 -2.83 -9.26 3.35
CA ASP A 32 -1.58 -9.38 4.07
C ASP A 32 -1.65 -8.66 5.40
N LYS A 33 -0.85 -9.11 6.36
CA LYS A 33 -0.75 -8.46 7.65
C LYS A 33 0.09 -7.19 7.52
N VAL A 34 -0.45 -6.07 7.97
CA VAL A 34 0.22 -4.78 7.88
C VAL A 34 0.44 -4.23 9.29
N ILE A 35 1.69 -3.89 9.59
CA ILE A 35 2.10 -3.38 10.90
C ILE A 35 2.16 -1.85 10.85
N ASN A 36 1.68 -1.18 11.90
CA ASN A 36 1.73 0.28 11.97
C ASN A 36 3.18 0.78 11.91
N GLN A 37 3.36 1.90 11.25
CA GLN A 37 4.64 2.62 11.17
C GLN A 37 5.72 1.86 10.40
N LYS A 38 5.34 0.86 9.61
CA LYS A 38 6.28 0.10 8.78
C LYS A 38 5.99 0.37 7.30
N LEU A 39 7.05 0.54 6.52
CA LEU A 39 6.92 0.73 5.07
C LEU A 39 6.76 -0.61 4.37
N TYR A 40 5.94 -0.62 3.33
CA TYR A 40 5.67 -1.81 2.53
C TYR A 40 5.77 -1.47 1.05
N ARG A 41 6.20 -2.46 0.26
CA ARG A 41 6.11 -2.37 -1.20
C ARG A 41 4.67 -2.71 -1.57
N VAL A 42 3.99 -1.79 -2.23
CA VAL A 42 2.58 -1.94 -2.56
C VAL A 42 2.43 -2.38 -4.01
N TYR A 43 1.72 -3.47 -4.22
CA TYR A 43 1.43 -4.02 -5.55
C TYR A 43 -0.08 -4.17 -5.70
N ASP A 44 -0.55 -4.11 -6.95
CA ASP A 44 -1.95 -4.38 -7.23
C ASP A 44 -2.17 -5.89 -7.41
N GLU A 45 -3.40 -6.28 -7.69
CA GLU A 45 -3.75 -7.69 -7.84
C GLU A 45 -3.13 -8.32 -9.11
N GLU A 46 -2.66 -7.50 -10.03
CA GLU A 46 -1.96 -7.96 -11.21
C GLU A 46 -0.44 -7.97 -11.01
N ASN A 47 0.00 -7.73 -9.78
CA ASN A 47 1.41 -7.75 -9.41
C ASN A 47 2.21 -6.58 -10.00
N ASN A 48 1.54 -5.45 -10.26
CA ASN A 48 2.21 -4.23 -10.71
C ASN A 48 2.63 -3.39 -9.51
N PHE A 49 3.88 -2.96 -9.51
CA PHE A 49 4.41 -2.14 -8.42
C PHE A 49 3.79 -0.74 -8.45
N ILE A 50 3.21 -0.33 -7.34
CA ILE A 50 2.56 0.97 -7.23
C ILE A 50 3.45 1.98 -6.53
N GLY A 51 4.04 1.59 -5.40
CA GLY A 51 4.89 2.49 -4.64
C GLY A 51 5.13 1.95 -3.24
N LEU A 52 5.59 2.82 -2.37
CA LEU A 52 5.81 2.50 -0.96
C LEU A 52 4.69 3.10 -0.13
N GLY A 53 4.13 2.30 0.75
CA GLY A 53 3.05 2.72 1.61
C GLY A 53 3.35 2.47 3.07
N LYS A 54 2.64 3.17 3.94
CA LYS A 54 2.82 3.07 5.38
C LYS A 54 1.47 3.16 6.06
N LYS A 55 1.27 2.33 7.05
CA LYS A 55 0.06 2.37 7.88
C LYS A 55 0.32 3.17 9.14
N ASN A 56 -0.66 3.98 9.54
CA ASN A 56 -0.62 4.67 10.81
C ASN A 56 -2.01 4.59 11.46
N ASP A 57 -2.20 5.30 12.56
CA ASP A 57 -3.47 5.26 13.31
C ASP A 57 -4.66 5.77 12.48
N LEU A 58 -4.40 6.53 11.43
CA LEU A 58 -5.44 7.09 10.57
C LEU A 58 -5.73 6.23 9.37
N GLY A 59 -4.91 5.21 9.10
CA GLY A 59 -5.10 4.30 7.98
C GLY A 59 -3.83 4.10 7.17
N PHE A 60 -3.99 3.47 6.00
CA PHE A 60 -2.88 3.19 5.10
C PHE A 60 -2.83 4.22 3.99
N LYS A 61 -1.65 4.73 3.70
CA LYS A 61 -1.44 5.75 2.68
C LYS A 61 -0.15 5.47 1.93
N ILE A 62 -0.13 5.78 0.63
CA ILE A 62 1.10 5.72 -0.16
C ILE A 62 1.98 6.90 0.22
N GLU A 63 3.19 6.61 0.69
CA GLU A 63 4.16 7.65 1.03
C GLU A 63 4.95 8.10 -0.19
N LYS A 64 5.23 7.18 -1.11
CA LYS A 64 5.96 7.50 -2.33
C LYS A 64 5.37 6.71 -3.48
N LEU A 65 4.79 7.42 -4.44
CA LEU A 65 4.19 6.82 -5.63
C LEU A 65 5.26 6.68 -6.70
N LEU A 66 5.48 5.44 -7.16
CA LEU A 66 6.53 5.15 -8.14
C LEU A 66 6.01 4.76 -9.51
N ILE A 67 4.69 4.71 -9.68
CA ILE A 67 4.14 4.47 -11.00
C ILE A 67 4.08 5.76 -11.80
N THR A 68 4.25 5.66 -13.10
CA THR A 68 4.26 6.81 -13.99
C THR A 68 3.09 6.76 -14.96
#